data_dcd6679c2b542247fce1c64d190e229c
#
_entry.id   dcd6679c2b542247fce1c64d190e229c
#
_cell.length_a   1.000
_cell.length_b   1.000
_cell.length_c   1.000
_cell.angle_alpha   90.00
_cell.angle_beta   90.00
_cell.angle_gamma   90.00
#
_symmetry.space_group_name_H-M   'P 1'
#
loop_
_entity.id
_entity.type
_entity.pdbx_description
1 polymer ?
#
loop_
_entity_poly.entity_id
_entity_poly.type
_entity_poly.pdbx_seq_one_letter_code
_entity_poly.pdbx_strand_id
1 'polypeptide(L)'
;MTGPLQGVRVIEIGTLIAAPFAARLMGEFGAEVIKIESLGQGDPLRKWRKLHEGTSLWWYLQSRNKKSLSLNLKSAEGIDIVKRLAESADVLIENLRPGALEKLGLGWDVLHALNPKLTLVRISGYGQSGPYRDRPGFGAIGEAMGGIRYTTGTPGSPPARVGVSLGDSLASMHAVMGALMSLLRVKTGQGDGQVVDVSLAESVFNVMESLVPEYDMLGHVRERSGGALPGIAPSNTYPTADGAYVVIAGNSDPIFKRLMQAIGRDDLGENPAFAHNDGRAAQSDLLDGAISAWSSALPIDEVLKALEQAEVPAGRIYNVADIVADPHYQAREMILDAELPGGASVKMPGIVPKLSDTPGSVNWQGPALGQHTDSVLGELGMTAADIAQLKASGVVQ
;
A
#
# COMPACT_ATOMS: atom_id res chain seq x y z
N MET A 1 6.52 -24.50 1.05
CA MET A 1 6.92 -23.95 2.37
C MET A 1 5.73 -23.27 3.00
N THR A 2 5.56 -23.40 4.29
CA THR A 2 4.42 -22.84 5.00
C THR A 2 4.74 -21.39 5.39
N GLY A 3 3.87 -20.45 5.06
CA GLY A 3 4.09 -19.04 5.41
C GLY A 3 3.98 -18.77 6.92
N PRO A 4 4.50 -17.63 7.43
CA PRO A 4 4.52 -17.32 8.86
C PRO A 4 3.12 -17.11 9.46
N LEU A 5 2.10 -16.87 8.63
CA LEU A 5 0.71 -16.73 9.04
C LEU A 5 -0.12 -17.97 8.76
N GLN A 6 0.52 -19.13 8.53
CA GLN A 6 -0.23 -20.36 8.37
C GLN A 6 -1.06 -20.70 9.62
N GLY A 7 -2.32 -21.06 9.42
CA GLY A 7 -3.28 -21.30 10.48
C GLY A 7 -3.96 -20.03 11.02
N VAL A 8 -3.62 -18.87 10.45
CA VAL A 8 -4.37 -17.63 10.70
C VAL A 8 -5.51 -17.53 9.70
N ARG A 9 -6.75 -17.35 10.17
CA ARG A 9 -7.95 -17.16 9.35
C ARG A 9 -8.38 -15.70 9.37
N VAL A 10 -8.52 -15.09 8.18
CA VAL A 10 -8.90 -13.70 7.97
C VAL A 10 -10.23 -13.64 7.22
N ILE A 11 -11.21 -12.92 7.76
CA ILE A 11 -12.43 -12.56 7.06
C ILE A 11 -12.29 -11.13 6.55
N GLU A 12 -12.54 -10.92 5.29
CA GLU A 12 -12.52 -9.61 4.65
C GLU A 12 -13.93 -9.19 4.25
N ILE A 13 -14.45 -8.12 4.90
CA ILE A 13 -15.70 -7.44 4.54
C ILE A 13 -15.33 -6.03 4.06
N GLY A 14 -14.62 -5.94 2.95
CA GLY A 14 -14.12 -4.69 2.42
C GLY A 14 -14.18 -4.63 0.91
N THR A 15 -14.07 -3.43 0.36
CA THR A 15 -14.08 -3.21 -1.08
C THR A 15 -12.92 -2.33 -1.53
N LEU A 16 -12.60 -2.41 -2.82
CA LEU A 16 -11.62 -1.59 -3.52
C LEU A 16 -10.18 -1.83 -3.05
N ILE A 17 -9.61 -0.97 -2.16
CA ILE A 17 -8.16 -0.93 -1.96
C ILE A 17 -7.76 -1.25 -0.53
N ALA A 18 -8.15 -0.44 0.46
CA ALA A 18 -7.52 -0.45 1.77
C ALA A 18 -7.66 -1.81 2.52
N ALA A 19 -8.87 -2.27 2.82
CA ALA A 19 -9.06 -3.58 3.45
C ALA A 19 -8.61 -4.72 2.52
N PRO A 20 -8.94 -4.71 1.20
CA PRO A 20 -8.45 -5.73 0.28
C PRO A 20 -6.93 -5.84 0.19
N PHE A 21 -6.19 -4.73 0.26
CA PHE A 21 -4.73 -4.79 0.22
C PHE A 21 -4.16 -5.32 1.55
N ALA A 22 -4.71 -4.93 2.70
CA ALA A 22 -4.31 -5.49 3.98
C ALA A 22 -4.51 -7.02 4.03
N ALA A 23 -5.69 -7.49 3.61
CA ALA A 23 -5.98 -8.91 3.55
C ALA A 23 -5.10 -9.67 2.53
N ARG A 24 -4.78 -9.05 1.39
CA ARG A 24 -3.82 -9.60 0.42
C ARG A 24 -2.45 -9.81 1.05
N LEU A 25 -1.91 -8.81 1.73
CA LEU A 25 -0.60 -8.92 2.39
C LEU A 25 -0.57 -10.09 3.39
N MET A 26 -1.64 -10.31 4.15
CA MET A 26 -1.72 -11.46 5.05
C MET A 26 -1.82 -12.79 4.30
N GLY A 27 -2.59 -12.85 3.21
CA GLY A 27 -2.73 -14.03 2.37
C GLY A 27 -1.44 -14.43 1.65
N GLU A 28 -0.61 -13.46 1.26
CA GLU A 28 0.70 -13.70 0.64
C GLU A 28 1.68 -14.38 1.60
N PHE A 29 1.49 -14.20 2.90
CA PHE A 29 2.30 -14.83 3.94
C PHE A 29 1.61 -16.01 4.62
N GLY A 30 0.59 -16.59 3.99
CA GLY A 30 0.03 -17.90 4.36
C GLY A 30 -1.26 -17.86 5.17
N ALA A 31 -1.82 -16.68 5.48
CA ALA A 31 -3.15 -16.61 6.09
C ALA A 31 -4.23 -17.11 5.12
N GLU A 32 -5.22 -17.83 5.63
CA GLU A 32 -6.43 -18.14 4.89
C GLU A 32 -7.31 -16.89 4.85
N VAL A 33 -7.55 -16.34 3.66
CA VAL A 33 -8.38 -15.15 3.50
C VAL A 33 -9.69 -15.51 2.82
N ILE A 34 -10.82 -15.28 3.52
CA ILE A 34 -12.17 -15.40 2.99
C ILE A 34 -12.70 -13.99 2.74
N LYS A 35 -12.80 -13.64 1.47
CA LYS A 35 -13.38 -12.35 1.04
C LYS A 35 -14.87 -12.51 0.81
N ILE A 36 -15.66 -11.76 1.55
CA ILE A 36 -17.10 -11.69 1.39
C ILE A 36 -17.44 -10.62 0.36
N GLU A 37 -18.19 -11.01 -0.68
CA GLU A 37 -18.57 -10.15 -1.78
C GLU A 37 -20.07 -10.13 -2.00
N SER A 38 -20.62 -9.01 -2.47
CA SER A 38 -22.03 -8.90 -2.81
C SER A 38 -22.42 -9.78 -4.01
N LEU A 39 -23.63 -10.28 -3.99
CA LEU A 39 -24.19 -11.09 -5.09
C LEU A 39 -24.13 -10.34 -6.43
N GLY A 40 -23.88 -11.06 -7.50
CA GLY A 40 -23.97 -10.61 -8.90
C GLY A 40 -22.86 -9.65 -9.34
N GLN A 41 -22.47 -8.69 -8.54
CA GLN A 41 -21.47 -7.67 -8.92
C GLN A 41 -20.10 -7.89 -8.27
N GLY A 42 -20.07 -8.41 -7.05
CA GLY A 42 -18.85 -8.56 -6.26
C GLY A 42 -18.25 -7.22 -5.85
N ASP A 43 -16.93 -7.22 -5.67
CA ASP A 43 -16.16 -6.01 -5.38
C ASP A 43 -16.10 -5.10 -6.63
N PRO A 44 -16.39 -3.79 -6.51
CA PRO A 44 -16.25 -2.85 -7.63
C PRO A 44 -14.88 -2.88 -8.30
N LEU A 45 -13.81 -3.27 -7.60
CA LEU A 45 -12.47 -3.41 -8.17
C LEU A 45 -12.42 -4.37 -9.37
N ARG A 46 -13.34 -5.33 -9.44
CA ARG A 46 -13.47 -6.26 -10.58
C ARG A 46 -13.65 -5.56 -11.93
N LYS A 47 -14.08 -4.29 -11.91
CA LYS A 47 -14.37 -3.48 -13.10
C LYS A 47 -13.52 -2.23 -13.22
N TRP A 48 -12.49 -2.06 -12.37
CA TRP A 48 -11.67 -0.85 -12.37
C TRP A 48 -10.47 -0.94 -13.32
N ARG A 49 -10.08 0.22 -13.91
CA ARG A 49 -8.91 0.43 -14.78
C ARG A 49 -8.91 -0.46 -16.03
N LYS A 50 -7.82 -1.19 -16.29
CA LYS A 50 -7.66 -2.03 -17.48
C LYS A 50 -8.23 -3.43 -17.26
N LEU A 51 -9.06 -3.85 -18.16
CA LEU A 51 -9.74 -5.15 -18.09
C LEU A 51 -9.09 -6.13 -19.08
N HIS A 52 -9.04 -7.39 -18.66
CA HIS A 52 -8.79 -8.56 -19.50
C HIS A 52 -10.02 -9.46 -19.40
N GLU A 53 -10.64 -9.78 -20.53
CA GLU A 53 -11.89 -10.58 -20.60
C GLU A 53 -12.98 -10.12 -19.60
N GLY A 54 -13.16 -8.81 -19.50
CA GLY A 54 -14.18 -8.21 -18.64
C GLY A 54 -13.85 -8.14 -17.15
N THR A 55 -12.67 -8.61 -16.71
CA THR A 55 -12.20 -8.54 -15.32
C THR A 55 -10.96 -7.67 -15.23
N SER A 56 -10.88 -6.86 -14.18
CA SER A 56 -9.74 -5.97 -13.92
C SER A 56 -8.44 -6.74 -13.71
N LEU A 57 -7.36 -6.32 -14.38
CA LEU A 57 -6.01 -6.83 -14.08
C LEU A 57 -5.60 -6.52 -12.64
N TRP A 58 -6.13 -5.43 -12.08
CA TRP A 58 -5.88 -5.11 -10.67
C TRP A 58 -6.62 -6.03 -9.70
N TRP A 59 -7.81 -6.54 -10.09
CA TRP A 59 -8.50 -7.56 -9.29
C TRP A 59 -7.66 -8.82 -9.12
N TYR A 60 -7.08 -9.32 -10.21
CA TYR A 60 -6.23 -10.51 -10.17
C TYR A 60 -5.04 -10.36 -9.23
N LEU A 61 -4.42 -9.19 -9.21
CA LEU A 61 -3.34 -8.85 -8.28
C LEU A 61 -3.85 -8.71 -6.84
N GLN A 62 -4.90 -7.91 -6.63
CA GLN A 62 -5.37 -7.50 -5.30
C GLN A 62 -6.04 -8.63 -4.52
N SER A 63 -6.54 -9.63 -5.22
CA SER A 63 -7.29 -10.73 -4.63
C SER A 63 -6.59 -12.09 -4.75
N ARG A 64 -5.29 -12.09 -5.08
CA ARG A 64 -4.49 -13.31 -5.07
C ARG A 64 -4.46 -13.95 -3.66
N ASN A 65 -4.47 -15.28 -3.62
CA ASN A 65 -4.56 -16.10 -2.40
C ASN A 65 -5.85 -15.92 -1.56
N LYS A 66 -6.90 -15.33 -2.13
CA LYS A 66 -8.17 -15.18 -1.41
C LYS A 66 -9.20 -16.18 -1.91
N LYS A 67 -10.04 -16.66 -1.00
CA LYS A 67 -11.27 -17.38 -1.29
C LYS A 67 -12.41 -16.36 -1.48
N SER A 68 -13.17 -16.40 -2.56
CA SER A 68 -14.35 -15.56 -2.80
C SER A 68 -15.59 -16.26 -2.32
N LEU A 69 -16.30 -15.68 -1.36
CA LEU A 69 -17.62 -16.06 -0.87
C LEU A 69 -18.63 -14.99 -1.31
N SER A 70 -19.54 -15.32 -2.20
CA SER A 70 -20.61 -14.42 -2.63
C SER A 70 -21.81 -14.53 -1.69
N LEU A 71 -22.11 -13.44 -0.94
CA LEU A 71 -23.03 -13.49 0.20
C LEU A 71 -23.88 -12.21 0.30
N ASN A 72 -25.18 -12.40 0.54
CA ASN A 72 -26.13 -11.31 0.77
C ASN A 72 -26.11 -10.87 2.26
N LEU A 73 -25.37 -9.84 2.57
CA LEU A 73 -25.31 -9.26 3.93
C LEU A 73 -26.59 -8.52 4.34
N LYS A 74 -27.62 -8.47 3.51
CA LYS A 74 -28.93 -7.88 3.86
C LYS A 74 -29.92 -8.93 4.35
N SER A 75 -29.62 -10.23 4.20
CA SER A 75 -30.44 -11.34 4.72
C SER A 75 -29.97 -11.75 6.12
N ALA A 76 -30.89 -12.27 6.94
CA ALA A 76 -30.56 -12.76 8.28
C ALA A 76 -29.62 -13.97 8.20
N GLU A 77 -29.85 -14.86 7.24
CA GLU A 77 -29.04 -16.05 7.00
C GLU A 77 -27.60 -15.65 6.58
N GLY A 78 -27.46 -14.62 5.75
CA GLY A 78 -26.13 -14.10 5.36
C GLY A 78 -25.34 -13.54 6.55
N ILE A 79 -26.01 -12.84 7.44
CA ILE A 79 -25.40 -12.36 8.70
C ILE A 79 -25.04 -13.51 9.63
N ASP A 80 -25.88 -14.55 9.72
CA ASP A 80 -25.58 -15.74 10.52
C ASP A 80 -24.33 -16.48 9.99
N ILE A 81 -24.19 -16.60 8.69
CA ILE A 81 -22.99 -17.19 8.06
C ILE A 81 -21.74 -16.38 8.45
N VAL A 82 -21.79 -15.05 8.44
CA VAL A 82 -20.64 -14.21 8.88
C VAL A 82 -20.32 -14.46 10.36
N LYS A 83 -21.34 -14.54 11.23
CA LYS A 83 -21.12 -14.82 12.65
C LYS A 83 -20.44 -16.18 12.85
N ARG A 84 -20.91 -17.22 12.17
CA ARG A 84 -20.29 -18.57 12.22
C ARG A 84 -18.84 -18.57 11.71
N LEU A 85 -18.54 -17.80 10.66
CA LEU A 85 -17.16 -17.63 10.23
C LEU A 85 -16.31 -16.92 11.28
N ALA A 86 -16.86 -15.90 11.95
CA ALA A 86 -16.16 -15.12 12.97
C ALA A 86 -15.84 -15.94 14.24
N GLU A 87 -16.61 -16.97 14.58
CA GLU A 87 -16.35 -17.87 15.71
C GLU A 87 -14.97 -18.55 15.61
N SER A 88 -14.48 -18.79 14.38
CA SER A 88 -13.19 -19.45 14.13
C SER A 88 -12.15 -18.56 13.48
N ALA A 89 -12.45 -17.29 13.26
CA ALA A 89 -11.51 -16.34 12.65
C ALA A 89 -10.55 -15.74 13.69
N ASP A 90 -9.33 -15.48 13.26
CA ASP A 90 -8.35 -14.71 14.05
C ASP A 90 -8.49 -13.21 13.79
N VAL A 91 -8.84 -12.81 12.56
CA VAL A 91 -8.96 -11.41 12.15
C VAL A 91 -10.19 -11.21 11.29
N LEU A 92 -10.94 -10.13 11.52
CA LEU A 92 -11.93 -9.60 10.58
C LEU A 92 -11.47 -8.20 10.15
N ILE A 93 -11.34 -7.97 8.83
CA ILE A 93 -10.92 -6.69 8.26
C ILE A 93 -12.08 -6.08 7.48
N GLU A 94 -12.39 -4.81 7.77
CA GLU A 94 -13.43 -4.07 7.05
C GLU A 94 -13.00 -2.64 6.70
N ASN A 95 -13.61 -2.05 5.65
CA ASN A 95 -13.45 -0.63 5.34
C ASN A 95 -14.79 0.03 4.99
N LEU A 96 -15.82 -0.33 5.72
CA LEU A 96 -17.14 0.27 5.62
C LEU A 96 -17.16 1.62 6.35
N ARG A 97 -18.23 2.38 6.16
CA ARG A 97 -18.45 3.58 6.98
C ARG A 97 -18.65 3.20 8.43
N PRO A 98 -18.13 4.01 9.38
CA PRO A 98 -18.39 3.80 10.79
C PRO A 98 -19.89 3.60 11.09
N GLY A 99 -20.21 2.62 11.92
CA GLY A 99 -21.59 2.23 12.22
C GLY A 99 -22.25 1.29 11.21
N ALA A 100 -21.62 0.97 10.08
CA ALA A 100 -22.21 0.06 9.10
C ALA A 100 -22.22 -1.40 9.56
N LEU A 101 -21.14 -1.87 10.18
CA LEU A 101 -21.10 -3.22 10.81
C LEU A 101 -22.15 -3.36 11.92
N GLU A 102 -22.30 -2.34 12.74
CA GLU A 102 -23.29 -2.30 13.82
C GLU A 102 -24.72 -2.43 13.27
N LYS A 103 -25.03 -1.72 12.18
CA LYS A 103 -26.34 -1.83 11.50
C LYS A 103 -26.61 -3.20 10.91
N LEU A 104 -25.55 -3.94 10.55
CA LEU A 104 -25.65 -5.34 10.11
C LEU A 104 -25.73 -6.32 11.28
N GLY A 105 -25.67 -5.88 12.54
CA GLY A 105 -25.61 -6.75 13.69
C GLY A 105 -24.27 -7.50 13.84
N LEU A 106 -23.21 -6.95 13.28
CA LEU A 106 -21.83 -7.45 13.30
C LEU A 106 -20.88 -6.46 14.02
N GLY A 107 -21.43 -5.63 14.92
CA GLY A 107 -20.62 -4.72 15.73
C GLY A 107 -19.66 -5.45 16.67
N TRP A 108 -18.69 -4.70 17.21
CA TRP A 108 -17.64 -5.26 18.09
C TRP A 108 -18.19 -6.10 19.24
N ASP A 109 -19.17 -5.60 19.96
CA ASP A 109 -19.73 -6.30 21.13
C ASP A 109 -20.30 -7.68 20.76
N VAL A 110 -20.96 -7.77 19.60
CA VAL A 110 -21.51 -9.03 19.08
C VAL A 110 -20.39 -9.99 18.67
N LEU A 111 -19.43 -9.51 17.90
CA LEU A 111 -18.33 -10.33 17.40
C LEU A 111 -17.39 -10.79 18.53
N HIS A 112 -17.10 -9.91 19.48
CA HIS A 112 -16.26 -10.23 20.63
C HIS A 112 -16.93 -11.23 21.60
N ALA A 113 -18.26 -11.14 21.76
CA ALA A 113 -18.99 -12.13 22.55
C ALA A 113 -18.97 -13.52 21.90
N LEU A 114 -18.97 -13.62 20.56
CA LEU A 114 -18.86 -14.88 19.83
C LEU A 114 -17.43 -15.44 19.87
N ASN A 115 -16.44 -14.57 19.71
CA ASN A 115 -15.03 -14.95 19.72
C ASN A 115 -14.17 -13.88 20.40
N PRO A 116 -13.87 -14.04 21.70
CA PRO A 116 -13.03 -13.10 22.44
C PRO A 116 -11.61 -12.93 21.88
N LYS A 117 -11.13 -13.89 21.09
CA LYS A 117 -9.80 -13.85 20.46
C LYS A 117 -9.78 -13.12 19.11
N LEU A 118 -10.93 -12.76 18.57
CA LEU A 118 -11.04 -12.08 17.28
C LEU A 118 -10.42 -10.69 17.34
N THR A 119 -9.57 -10.36 16.38
CA THR A 119 -9.12 -9.00 16.13
C THR A 119 -10.01 -8.37 15.07
N LEU A 120 -10.66 -7.25 15.38
CA LEU A 120 -11.47 -6.48 14.43
C LEU A 120 -10.69 -5.28 13.89
N VAL A 121 -10.24 -5.33 12.64
CA VAL A 121 -9.53 -4.24 11.95
C VAL A 121 -10.51 -3.39 11.16
N ARG A 122 -10.59 -2.11 11.48
CA ARG A 122 -11.54 -1.16 10.90
C ARG A 122 -10.82 -0.01 10.21
N ILE A 123 -10.88 0.04 8.88
CA ILE A 123 -10.23 1.09 8.10
C ILE A 123 -11.31 2.08 7.62
N SER A 124 -11.18 3.34 7.98
CA SER A 124 -12.15 4.37 7.59
C SER A 124 -11.47 5.68 7.22
N GLY A 125 -12.22 6.64 6.69
CA GLY A 125 -11.65 7.93 6.27
C GLY A 125 -10.96 8.69 7.41
N TYR A 126 -11.59 8.69 8.59
CA TYR A 126 -11.21 9.54 9.72
C TYR A 126 -11.15 8.81 11.06
N GLY A 127 -11.19 7.48 11.07
CA GLY A 127 -11.27 6.67 12.29
C GLY A 127 -12.70 6.42 12.78
N GLN A 128 -12.82 5.61 13.84
CA GLN A 128 -14.09 5.21 14.43
C GLN A 128 -14.61 6.22 15.47
N SER A 129 -13.82 7.25 15.79
CA SER A 129 -14.13 8.29 16.77
C SER A 129 -13.84 9.69 16.21
N GLY A 130 -14.06 10.72 17.04
CA GLY A 130 -13.79 12.12 16.67
C GLY A 130 -14.89 12.77 15.83
N PRO A 131 -14.78 14.10 15.61
CA PRO A 131 -15.84 14.91 15.03
C PRO A 131 -16.11 14.65 13.54
N TYR A 132 -15.19 13.94 12.84
CA TYR A 132 -15.29 13.66 11.40
C TYR A 132 -15.65 12.22 11.08
N ARG A 133 -15.82 11.35 12.08
CA ARG A 133 -16.06 9.91 11.91
C ARG A 133 -17.15 9.57 10.89
N ASP A 134 -18.23 10.36 10.87
CA ASP A 134 -19.39 10.11 10.01
C ASP A 134 -19.29 10.80 8.63
N ARG A 135 -18.21 11.55 8.37
CA ARG A 135 -17.99 12.19 7.07
C ARG A 135 -17.61 11.17 6.01
N PRO A 136 -18.06 11.35 4.76
CA PRO A 136 -17.58 10.55 3.64
C PRO A 136 -16.07 10.75 3.45
N GLY A 137 -15.31 9.67 3.38
CA GLY A 137 -13.86 9.69 3.15
C GLY A 137 -13.42 8.58 2.21
N PHE A 138 -12.43 8.88 1.36
CA PHE A 138 -11.71 7.93 0.52
C PHE A 138 -10.21 8.25 0.60
N GLY A 139 -9.34 7.36 0.13
CA GLY A 139 -7.89 7.54 0.14
C GLY A 139 -7.43 8.90 -0.35
N ALA A 140 -8.03 9.41 -1.43
CA ALA A 140 -7.71 10.74 -1.97
C ALA A 140 -8.00 11.90 -1.00
N ILE A 141 -9.02 11.78 -0.16
CA ILE A 141 -9.35 12.78 0.86
C ILE A 141 -8.39 12.64 2.06
N GLY A 142 -8.07 11.40 2.45
CA GLY A 142 -7.04 11.12 3.45
C GLY A 142 -5.67 11.68 3.05
N GLU A 143 -5.26 11.52 1.77
CA GLU A 143 -4.06 12.13 1.22
C GLU A 143 -4.05 13.67 1.32
N ALA A 144 -5.19 14.30 1.06
CA ALA A 144 -5.32 15.76 1.14
C ALA A 144 -5.27 16.26 2.59
N MET A 145 -6.00 15.61 3.49
CA MET A 145 -6.08 16.01 4.89
C MET A 145 -4.82 15.63 5.68
N GLY A 146 -4.18 14.51 5.34
CA GLY A 146 -2.94 14.06 5.95
C GLY A 146 -1.70 14.87 5.55
N GLY A 147 -1.81 15.79 4.58
CA GLY A 147 -0.76 16.75 4.21
C GLY A 147 0.05 16.39 2.97
N ILE A 148 0.10 15.11 2.53
CA ILE A 148 0.98 14.70 1.43
C ILE A 148 0.66 15.41 0.11
N ARG A 149 -0.62 15.71 -0.16
CA ARG A 149 -1.00 16.49 -1.36
C ARG A 149 -0.48 17.91 -1.32
N TYR A 150 -0.47 18.54 -0.15
CA TYR A 150 0.02 19.91 -0.02
C TYR A 150 1.49 20.01 -0.36
N THR A 151 2.28 19.03 0.06
CA THR A 151 3.74 19.00 -0.15
C THR A 151 4.17 18.39 -1.49
N THR A 152 3.24 17.78 -2.25
CA THR A 152 3.55 17.14 -3.55
C THR A 152 3.27 18.08 -4.71
N GLY A 153 4.26 18.25 -5.58
CA GLY A 153 4.16 19.06 -6.81
C GLY A 153 5.25 20.10 -6.94
N THR A 154 5.22 20.86 -8.02
CA THR A 154 6.19 21.93 -8.31
C THR A 154 5.78 23.22 -7.59
N PRO A 155 6.73 24.01 -7.06
CA PRO A 155 6.46 25.33 -6.51
C PRO A 155 5.63 26.20 -7.47
N GLY A 156 4.65 26.93 -6.93
CA GLY A 156 3.77 27.80 -7.72
C GLY A 156 2.68 27.09 -8.53
N SER A 157 2.69 25.74 -8.60
CA SER A 157 1.65 24.95 -9.27
C SER A 157 0.60 24.45 -8.27
N PRO A 158 -0.61 24.06 -8.73
CA PRO A 158 -1.58 23.40 -7.87
C PRO A 158 -1.00 22.11 -7.26
N PRO A 159 -1.43 21.74 -6.02
CA PRO A 159 -1.01 20.50 -5.41
C PRO A 159 -1.27 19.28 -6.30
N ALA A 160 -0.27 18.43 -6.46
CA ALA A 160 -0.35 17.24 -7.29
C ALA A 160 -0.74 16.00 -6.48
N ARG A 161 -1.31 15.02 -7.17
CA ARG A 161 -1.54 13.70 -6.60
C ARG A 161 -0.34 12.78 -6.87
N VAL A 162 0.04 11.98 -5.87
CA VAL A 162 0.88 10.81 -6.12
C VAL A 162 0.14 9.85 -7.07
N GLY A 163 0.81 9.30 -8.07
CA GLY A 163 0.20 8.53 -9.17
C GLY A 163 -0.48 7.21 -8.78
N VAL A 164 -0.42 6.81 -7.51
CA VAL A 164 -1.02 5.60 -6.95
C VAL A 164 -1.94 5.94 -5.76
N SER A 165 -2.69 4.96 -5.25
CA SER A 165 -3.55 5.12 -4.06
C SER A 165 -2.70 4.97 -2.79
N LEU A 166 -1.85 5.96 -2.53
CA LEU A 166 -0.86 5.90 -1.46
C LEU A 166 -1.52 5.90 -0.08
N GLY A 167 -2.53 6.73 0.13
CA GLY A 167 -3.26 6.80 1.40
C GLY A 167 -3.91 5.47 1.78
N ASP A 168 -4.54 4.79 0.82
CA ASP A 168 -5.10 3.45 1.03
C ASP A 168 -3.99 2.42 1.34
N SER A 169 -2.86 2.49 0.65
CA SER A 169 -1.74 1.57 0.85
C SER A 169 -1.08 1.74 2.22
N LEU A 170 -0.88 2.97 2.68
CA LEU A 170 -0.37 3.28 4.02
C LEU A 170 -1.33 2.77 5.11
N ALA A 171 -2.63 3.03 4.96
CA ALA A 171 -3.62 2.52 5.89
C ALA A 171 -3.64 1.00 5.94
N SER A 172 -3.49 0.32 4.78
CA SER A 172 -3.40 -1.15 4.72
C SER A 172 -2.19 -1.68 5.48
N MET A 173 -1.03 -1.04 5.36
CA MET A 173 0.18 -1.43 6.09
C MET A 173 0.01 -1.23 7.60
N HIS A 174 -0.55 -0.10 8.04
CA HIS A 174 -0.89 0.11 9.46
C HIS A 174 -1.92 -0.90 9.97
N ALA A 175 -2.91 -1.26 9.14
CA ALA A 175 -3.90 -2.28 9.47
C ALA A 175 -3.26 -3.66 9.69
N VAL A 176 -2.34 -4.07 8.82
CA VAL A 176 -1.58 -5.33 8.98
C VAL A 176 -0.69 -5.26 10.22
N MET A 177 0.03 -4.16 10.45
CA MET A 177 0.84 -3.98 11.66
C MET A 177 -0.02 -4.11 12.93
N GLY A 178 -1.16 -3.42 12.99
CA GLY A 178 -2.09 -3.50 14.12
C GLY A 178 -2.67 -4.90 14.31
N ALA A 179 -3.05 -5.58 13.21
CA ALA A 179 -3.52 -6.96 13.25
C ALA A 179 -2.46 -7.91 13.82
N LEU A 180 -1.20 -7.80 13.35
CA LEU A 180 -0.10 -8.64 13.83
C LEU A 180 0.24 -8.38 15.30
N MET A 181 0.21 -7.12 15.76
CA MET A 181 0.37 -6.78 17.19
C MET A 181 -0.73 -7.41 18.05
N SER A 182 -1.99 -7.34 17.60
CA SER A 182 -3.11 -7.95 18.29
C SER A 182 -3.02 -9.49 18.27
N LEU A 183 -2.69 -10.08 17.14
CA LEU A 183 -2.46 -11.54 17.02
C LEU A 183 -1.33 -12.01 17.96
N LEU A 184 -0.23 -11.27 18.03
CA LEU A 184 0.86 -11.59 18.95
C LEU A 184 0.39 -11.58 20.40
N ARG A 185 -0.35 -10.54 20.81
CA ARG A 185 -0.94 -10.44 22.15
C ARG A 185 -1.80 -11.67 22.48
N VAL A 186 -2.70 -12.04 21.56
CA VAL A 186 -3.59 -13.20 21.74
C VAL A 186 -2.80 -14.51 21.78
N LYS A 187 -1.89 -14.73 20.83
CA LYS A 187 -1.11 -15.98 20.72
C LYS A 187 -0.13 -16.17 21.88
N THR A 188 0.36 -15.09 22.51
CA THR A 188 1.22 -15.15 23.72
C THR A 188 0.44 -15.18 25.02
N GLY A 189 -0.89 -15.19 24.98
CA GLY A 189 -1.74 -15.25 26.17
C GLY A 189 -1.77 -13.96 26.99
N GLN A 190 -1.40 -12.81 26.40
CA GLN A 190 -1.38 -11.52 27.09
C GLN A 190 -2.75 -10.82 27.14
N GLY A 191 -3.77 -11.41 26.53
CA GLY A 191 -5.15 -10.92 26.54
C GLY A 191 -5.95 -11.35 25.34
N ASP A 192 -7.18 -10.85 25.26
CA ASP A 192 -8.12 -11.09 24.19
C ASP A 192 -7.79 -10.26 22.93
N GLY A 193 -8.50 -10.56 21.85
CA GLY A 193 -8.53 -9.74 20.65
C GLY A 193 -9.04 -8.33 20.94
N GLN A 194 -8.87 -7.45 19.98
CA GLN A 194 -9.22 -6.03 20.14
C GLN A 194 -9.63 -5.39 18.83
N VAL A 195 -10.20 -4.19 18.92
CA VAL A 195 -10.42 -3.33 17.75
C VAL A 195 -9.10 -2.66 17.38
N VAL A 196 -8.76 -2.71 16.09
CA VAL A 196 -7.69 -1.95 15.48
C VAL A 196 -8.34 -0.90 14.60
N ASP A 197 -8.37 0.34 15.07
CA ASP A 197 -8.93 1.49 14.37
C ASP A 197 -7.86 2.16 13.51
N VAL A 198 -8.09 2.25 12.20
CA VAL A 198 -7.14 2.82 11.22
C VAL A 198 -7.83 3.88 10.39
N SER A 199 -7.32 5.10 10.50
CA SER A 199 -7.77 6.23 9.69
C SER A 199 -6.88 6.42 8.45
N LEU A 200 -7.50 6.62 7.27
CA LEU A 200 -6.78 6.97 6.05
C LEU A 200 -5.99 8.27 6.22
N ALA A 201 -6.59 9.29 6.85
CA ALA A 201 -5.95 10.59 7.07
C ALA A 201 -4.77 10.49 8.04
N GLU A 202 -4.93 9.76 9.14
CA GLU A 202 -3.88 9.58 10.15
C GLU A 202 -2.73 8.73 9.61
N SER A 203 -3.03 7.73 8.79
CA SER A 203 -2.01 6.90 8.15
C SER A 203 -1.10 7.68 7.21
N VAL A 204 -1.67 8.66 6.50
CA VAL A 204 -0.89 9.60 5.68
C VAL A 204 -0.13 10.57 6.57
N PHE A 205 -0.80 11.16 7.57
CA PHE A 205 -0.19 12.11 8.50
C PHE A 205 1.02 11.52 9.25
N ASN A 206 0.95 10.25 9.62
CA ASN A 206 2.02 9.56 10.36
C ASN A 206 3.37 9.54 9.63
N VAL A 207 3.38 9.60 8.28
CA VAL A 207 4.61 9.58 7.48
C VAL A 207 5.07 10.96 7.03
N MET A 208 4.48 12.04 7.57
CA MET A 208 4.78 13.42 7.16
C MET A 208 5.99 14.04 7.88
N GLU A 209 6.88 13.21 8.43
CA GLU A 209 8.15 13.61 9.03
C GLU A 209 8.02 14.70 10.13
N SER A 210 8.79 15.77 10.02
CA SER A 210 8.93 16.86 10.98
C SER A 210 7.98 18.05 10.75
N LEU A 211 6.97 17.93 9.90
CA LEU A 211 6.08 19.06 9.57
C LEU A 211 5.47 19.73 10.81
N VAL A 212 5.00 18.92 11.77
CA VAL A 212 4.35 19.46 12.97
C VAL A 212 5.33 20.18 13.88
N PRO A 213 6.47 19.59 14.29
CA PRO A 213 7.42 20.31 15.13
C PRO A 213 8.06 21.54 14.42
N GLU A 214 8.25 21.50 13.10
CA GLU A 214 8.72 22.69 12.35
C GLU A 214 7.69 23.82 12.41
N TYR A 215 6.40 23.50 12.26
CA TYR A 215 5.35 24.51 12.38
C TYR A 215 5.18 25.02 13.81
N ASP A 216 5.14 24.11 14.78
CA ASP A 216 4.93 24.48 16.20
C ASP A 216 6.04 25.37 16.75
N MET A 217 7.31 25.02 16.46
CA MET A 217 8.47 25.73 17.00
C MET A 217 8.87 26.96 16.20
N LEU A 218 8.67 26.94 14.89
CA LEU A 218 9.22 27.94 13.97
C LEU A 218 8.16 28.69 13.16
N GLY A 219 6.90 28.27 13.21
CA GLY A 219 5.84 28.75 12.32
C GLY A 219 6.07 28.38 10.85
N HIS A 220 6.99 27.43 10.58
CA HIS A 220 7.36 27.05 9.23
C HIS A 220 6.30 26.15 8.58
N VAL A 221 5.74 26.59 7.45
CA VAL A 221 4.87 25.77 6.61
C VAL A 221 5.69 25.25 5.45
N ARG A 222 5.93 23.92 5.42
CA ARG A 222 6.69 23.29 4.34
C ARG A 222 5.90 23.28 3.05
N GLU A 223 6.41 23.97 2.04
CA GLU A 223 5.80 24.07 0.73
C GLU A 223 6.27 22.94 -0.21
N ARG A 224 5.65 22.88 -1.40
CA ARG A 224 6.07 21.99 -2.50
C ARG A 224 7.46 22.34 -2.99
N SER A 225 8.31 21.36 -3.17
CA SER A 225 9.71 21.52 -3.57
C SER A 225 10.04 20.87 -4.93
N GLY A 226 9.04 20.38 -5.67
CA GLY A 226 9.29 19.66 -6.93
C GLY A 226 10.02 18.34 -6.70
N GLY A 227 11.19 18.18 -7.30
CA GLY A 227 12.06 17.02 -7.12
C GLY A 227 13.08 17.15 -5.99
N ALA A 228 13.19 18.35 -5.38
CA ALA A 228 14.17 18.61 -4.34
C ALA A 228 13.72 18.11 -2.96
N LEU A 229 14.67 17.65 -2.15
CA LEU A 229 14.44 17.35 -0.74
C LEU A 229 14.61 18.64 0.07
N PRO A 230 13.55 19.15 0.74
CA PRO A 230 13.61 20.42 1.46
C PRO A 230 14.70 20.43 2.54
N GLY A 231 15.50 21.50 2.56
CA GLY A 231 16.55 21.70 3.56
C GLY A 231 17.78 20.78 3.43
N ILE A 232 17.84 19.94 2.41
CA ILE A 232 18.96 19.00 2.17
C ILE A 232 19.46 19.17 0.74
N ALA A 233 20.73 19.59 0.55
CA ALA A 233 21.27 19.90 -0.76
C ALA A 233 22.71 19.37 -1.00
N PRO A 234 23.00 18.99 -2.28
CA PRO A 234 22.07 18.78 -3.39
C PRO A 234 21.36 17.43 -3.28
N SER A 235 20.06 17.42 -3.45
CA SER A 235 19.24 16.22 -3.59
C SER A 235 18.02 16.58 -4.42
N ASN A 236 18.07 16.30 -5.74
CA ASN A 236 17.05 16.76 -6.70
C ASN A 236 17.00 15.87 -7.94
N THR A 237 16.08 16.23 -8.84
CA THR A 237 15.90 15.62 -10.17
C THR A 237 16.43 16.55 -11.23
N TYR A 238 17.29 16.04 -12.13
CA TYR A 238 17.95 16.83 -13.17
C TYR A 238 17.67 16.27 -14.56
N PRO A 239 17.51 17.13 -15.59
CA PRO A 239 17.32 16.70 -16.97
C PRO A 239 18.64 16.17 -17.57
N THR A 240 18.51 15.32 -18.61
CA THR A 240 19.63 14.81 -19.40
C THR A 240 19.44 15.16 -20.90
N ALA A 241 20.49 15.07 -21.71
CA ALA A 241 20.48 15.48 -23.12
C ALA A 241 19.48 14.69 -23.97
N ASP A 242 19.16 13.46 -23.60
CA ASP A 242 18.24 12.55 -24.28
C ASP A 242 16.78 12.69 -23.82
N GLY A 243 16.46 13.73 -23.02
CA GLY A 243 15.12 14.02 -22.53
C GLY A 243 14.67 13.15 -21.35
N ALA A 244 15.57 12.36 -20.77
CA ALA A 244 15.33 11.62 -19.54
C ALA A 244 15.61 12.48 -18.31
N TYR A 245 15.38 11.92 -17.12
CA TYR A 245 15.65 12.55 -15.85
C TYR A 245 16.44 11.63 -14.92
N VAL A 246 17.41 12.19 -14.22
CA VAL A 246 18.22 11.51 -13.21
C VAL A 246 17.97 12.11 -11.83
N VAL A 247 17.79 11.28 -10.81
CA VAL A 247 17.82 11.70 -9.40
C VAL A 247 19.26 11.60 -8.92
N ILE A 248 19.77 12.66 -8.30
CA ILE A 248 21.12 12.69 -7.73
C ILE A 248 21.01 13.10 -6.26
N ALA A 249 21.61 12.32 -5.36
CA ALA A 249 21.64 12.55 -3.92
C ALA A 249 23.09 12.77 -3.47
N GLY A 250 23.58 14.01 -3.62
CA GLY A 250 24.93 14.42 -3.27
C GLY A 250 25.04 15.13 -1.92
N ASN A 251 24.20 14.82 -0.96
CA ASN A 251 23.91 15.66 0.20
C ASN A 251 24.84 15.48 1.42
N SER A 252 25.61 14.40 1.52
CA SER A 252 26.62 14.29 2.59
C SER A 252 27.91 15.01 2.16
N ASP A 253 28.67 15.54 3.14
CA ASP A 253 29.85 16.35 2.84
C ASP A 253 30.89 15.62 1.96
N PRO A 254 31.22 14.32 2.19
CA PRO A 254 32.11 13.58 1.29
C PRO A 254 31.53 13.34 -0.09
N ILE A 255 30.22 13.03 -0.18
CA ILE A 255 29.57 12.75 -1.47
C ILE A 255 29.46 14.05 -2.27
N PHE A 256 29.17 15.18 -1.63
CA PHE A 256 29.13 16.47 -2.29
C PHE A 256 30.46 16.80 -2.98
N LYS A 257 31.59 16.61 -2.30
CA LYS A 257 32.91 16.85 -2.89
C LYS A 257 33.16 15.97 -4.11
N ARG A 258 32.84 14.67 -4.03
CA ARG A 258 32.98 13.75 -5.16
C ARG A 258 32.04 14.12 -6.33
N LEU A 259 30.83 14.56 -6.03
CA LEU A 259 29.90 15.04 -7.03
C LEU A 259 30.45 16.27 -7.76
N MET A 260 30.91 17.28 -7.02
CA MET A 260 31.49 18.48 -7.62
C MET A 260 32.71 18.19 -8.47
N GLN A 261 33.57 17.30 -8.03
CA GLN A 261 34.73 16.82 -8.79
C GLN A 261 34.30 16.09 -10.06
N ALA A 262 33.31 15.19 -9.97
CA ALA A 262 32.80 14.43 -11.12
C ALA A 262 32.19 15.32 -12.23
N ILE A 263 31.59 16.44 -11.85
CA ILE A 263 31.02 17.41 -12.81
C ILE A 263 31.98 18.52 -13.21
N GLY A 264 33.27 18.45 -12.77
CA GLY A 264 34.31 19.45 -13.09
C GLY A 264 34.12 20.80 -12.42
N ARG A 265 33.51 20.82 -11.21
CA ARG A 265 33.24 22.01 -10.39
C ARG A 265 33.98 21.96 -9.06
N ASP A 266 35.31 21.73 -9.12
CA ASP A 266 36.17 21.73 -7.93
C ASP A 266 36.11 23.07 -7.14
N ASP A 267 35.83 24.16 -7.87
CA ASP A 267 35.59 25.48 -7.27
C ASP A 267 34.45 25.49 -6.26
N LEU A 268 33.41 24.72 -6.51
CA LEU A 268 32.27 24.54 -5.59
C LEU A 268 32.60 23.51 -4.50
N GLY A 269 33.25 22.41 -4.88
CA GLY A 269 33.59 21.29 -4.00
C GLY A 269 34.56 21.66 -2.87
N GLU A 270 35.46 22.64 -3.14
CA GLU A 270 36.47 23.12 -2.20
C GLU A 270 36.07 24.43 -1.50
N ASN A 271 34.94 25.02 -1.86
CA ASN A 271 34.46 26.25 -1.27
C ASN A 271 34.02 26.04 0.20
N PRO A 272 34.64 26.73 1.18
CA PRO A 272 34.28 26.59 2.58
C PRO A 272 32.80 26.89 2.87
N ALA A 273 32.14 27.72 2.06
CA ALA A 273 30.71 28.02 2.21
C ALA A 273 29.82 26.80 1.98
N PHE A 274 30.27 25.78 1.25
CA PHE A 274 29.54 24.55 0.94
C PHE A 274 30.07 23.34 1.70
N ALA A 275 30.98 23.54 2.68
CA ALA A 275 31.55 22.45 3.44
C ALA A 275 30.49 21.60 4.19
N HIS A 276 29.40 22.24 4.62
CA HIS A 276 28.31 21.64 5.36
C HIS A 276 26.94 21.90 4.69
N ASN A 277 25.96 21.08 5.06
CA ASN A 277 24.63 21.12 4.45
C ASN A 277 23.96 22.51 4.51
N ASP A 278 24.10 23.23 5.63
CA ASP A 278 23.42 24.53 5.80
C ASP A 278 23.84 25.56 4.74
N GLY A 279 25.13 25.61 4.43
CA GLY A 279 25.64 26.46 3.34
C GLY A 279 25.16 26.03 1.98
N ARG A 280 25.09 24.72 1.74
CA ARG A 280 24.58 24.15 0.48
C ARG A 280 23.09 24.39 0.32
N ALA A 281 22.30 24.15 1.35
CA ALA A 281 20.86 24.39 1.33
C ALA A 281 20.52 25.88 1.12
N ALA A 282 21.27 26.78 1.70
CA ALA A 282 21.11 28.23 1.51
C ALA A 282 21.36 28.70 0.06
N GLN A 283 22.10 27.93 -0.73
CA GLN A 283 22.46 28.25 -2.12
C GLN A 283 22.14 27.06 -3.05
N SER A 284 21.07 26.34 -2.77
CA SER A 284 20.64 25.16 -3.54
C SER A 284 20.47 25.46 -5.03
N ASP A 285 19.92 26.61 -5.39
CA ASP A 285 19.70 26.99 -6.80
C ASP A 285 21.02 27.09 -7.58
N LEU A 286 22.09 27.58 -6.97
CA LEU A 286 23.41 27.66 -7.60
C LEU A 286 23.97 26.26 -7.86
N LEU A 287 23.85 25.38 -6.87
CA LEU A 287 24.36 24.01 -6.96
C LEU A 287 23.54 23.19 -7.94
N ASP A 288 22.22 23.29 -7.87
CA ASP A 288 21.31 22.62 -8.81
C ASP A 288 21.49 23.12 -10.25
N GLY A 289 21.75 24.42 -10.43
CA GLY A 289 22.08 24.98 -11.73
C GLY A 289 23.38 24.40 -12.34
N ALA A 290 24.43 24.24 -11.52
CA ALA A 290 25.68 23.64 -11.97
C ALA A 290 25.53 22.16 -12.34
N ILE A 291 24.81 21.39 -11.52
CA ILE A 291 24.53 19.96 -11.79
C ILE A 291 23.65 19.82 -13.03
N SER A 292 22.60 20.63 -13.15
CA SER A 292 21.70 20.63 -14.32
C SER A 292 22.42 20.97 -15.63
N ALA A 293 23.31 21.94 -15.62
CA ALA A 293 24.10 22.31 -16.79
C ALA A 293 24.99 21.15 -17.25
N TRP A 294 25.60 20.43 -16.33
CA TRP A 294 26.43 19.27 -16.64
C TRP A 294 25.58 18.09 -17.13
N SER A 295 24.51 17.72 -16.44
CA SER A 295 23.69 16.56 -16.76
C SER A 295 22.94 16.74 -18.10
N SER A 296 22.47 17.96 -18.39
CA SER A 296 21.79 18.28 -19.65
C SER A 296 22.69 18.19 -20.89
N ALA A 297 24.01 18.15 -20.72
CA ALA A 297 24.96 18.02 -21.82
C ALA A 297 25.25 16.56 -22.21
N LEU A 298 24.80 15.58 -21.38
CA LEU A 298 25.14 14.17 -21.51
C LEU A 298 23.87 13.28 -21.58
N PRO A 299 23.91 12.17 -22.33
CA PRO A 299 22.89 11.13 -22.23
C PRO A 299 22.87 10.52 -20.81
N ILE A 300 21.70 10.02 -20.38
CA ILE A 300 21.53 9.52 -19.02
C ILE A 300 22.51 8.39 -18.65
N ASP A 301 22.86 7.52 -19.59
CA ASP A 301 23.78 6.41 -19.31
C ASP A 301 25.22 6.90 -19.04
N GLU A 302 25.65 7.99 -19.69
CA GLU A 302 26.94 8.63 -19.42
C GLU A 302 26.93 9.34 -18.07
N VAL A 303 25.83 10.03 -17.72
CA VAL A 303 25.63 10.66 -16.41
C VAL A 303 25.72 9.60 -15.31
N LEU A 304 24.97 8.51 -15.42
CA LEU A 304 24.95 7.44 -14.41
C LEU A 304 26.30 6.78 -14.26
N LYS A 305 27.01 6.51 -15.37
CA LYS A 305 28.35 5.93 -15.36
C LYS A 305 29.37 6.83 -14.66
N ALA A 306 29.34 8.13 -14.92
CA ALA A 306 30.24 9.08 -14.28
C ALA A 306 29.99 9.18 -12.76
N LEU A 307 28.73 9.20 -12.35
CA LEU A 307 28.34 9.24 -10.93
C LEU A 307 28.63 7.94 -10.18
N GLU A 308 28.47 6.78 -10.84
CA GLU A 308 28.85 5.49 -10.28
C GLU A 308 30.34 5.41 -10.02
N GLN A 309 31.18 5.83 -10.99
CA GLN A 309 32.65 5.91 -10.84
C GLN A 309 33.09 6.83 -9.71
N ALA A 310 32.33 7.90 -9.46
CA ALA A 310 32.56 8.83 -8.37
C ALA A 310 31.92 8.38 -7.03
N GLU A 311 31.27 7.21 -6.99
CA GLU A 311 30.52 6.72 -5.83
C GLU A 311 29.50 7.75 -5.32
N VAL A 312 28.80 8.42 -6.22
CA VAL A 312 27.71 9.35 -5.94
C VAL A 312 26.39 8.65 -6.18
N PRO A 313 25.48 8.57 -5.19
CA PRO A 313 24.16 7.96 -5.36
C PRO A 313 23.35 8.70 -6.41
N ALA A 314 22.99 8.00 -7.47
CA ALA A 314 22.16 8.51 -8.55
C ALA A 314 21.29 7.38 -9.13
N GLY A 315 20.18 7.75 -9.74
CA GLY A 315 19.28 6.78 -10.36
C GLY A 315 18.41 7.38 -11.44
N ARG A 316 18.12 6.58 -12.47
CA ARG A 316 17.11 6.87 -13.49
C ARG A 316 15.72 6.83 -12.87
N ILE A 317 14.82 7.70 -13.30
CA ILE A 317 13.39 7.58 -12.97
C ILE A 317 12.77 6.54 -13.89
N TYR A 318 12.41 5.39 -13.33
CA TYR A 318 11.86 4.27 -14.06
C TYR A 318 10.37 4.43 -14.37
N ASN A 319 10.00 4.13 -15.61
CA ASN A 319 8.63 3.76 -15.96
C ASN A 319 8.43 2.24 -15.80
N VAL A 320 7.19 1.75 -16.06
CA VAL A 320 6.90 0.32 -15.88
C VAL A 320 7.66 -0.59 -16.85
N ALA A 321 8.00 -0.12 -18.05
CA ALA A 321 8.78 -0.91 -19.01
C ALA A 321 10.23 -1.06 -18.51
N ASP A 322 10.82 0.00 -17.95
CA ASP A 322 12.14 -0.04 -17.34
C ASP A 322 12.17 -1.03 -16.17
N ILE A 323 11.15 -1.00 -15.27
CA ILE A 323 11.04 -1.92 -14.14
C ILE A 323 10.98 -3.37 -14.60
N VAL A 324 10.17 -3.67 -15.63
CA VAL A 324 10.00 -5.05 -16.13
C VAL A 324 11.28 -5.57 -16.81
N ALA A 325 12.04 -4.69 -17.46
CA ALA A 325 13.28 -5.05 -18.14
C ALA A 325 14.51 -5.10 -17.22
N ASP A 326 14.41 -4.51 -16.02
CA ASP A 326 15.56 -4.34 -15.12
C ASP A 326 16.01 -5.68 -14.52
N PRO A 327 17.32 -6.05 -14.67
CA PRO A 327 17.84 -7.31 -14.21
C PRO A 327 17.85 -7.45 -12.68
N HIS A 328 17.90 -6.35 -11.93
CA HIS A 328 17.84 -6.39 -10.47
C HIS A 328 16.44 -6.77 -9.98
N TYR A 329 15.38 -6.20 -10.58
CA TYR A 329 14.00 -6.60 -10.28
C TYR A 329 13.73 -8.07 -10.62
N GLN A 330 14.29 -8.54 -11.74
CA GLN A 330 14.19 -9.96 -12.13
C GLN A 330 14.94 -10.87 -11.15
N ALA A 331 16.21 -10.58 -10.85
CA ALA A 331 17.02 -11.34 -9.92
C ALA A 331 16.45 -11.38 -8.50
N ARG A 332 15.71 -10.35 -8.11
CA ARG A 332 15.01 -10.30 -6.83
C ARG A 332 13.58 -10.85 -6.88
N GLU A 333 13.21 -11.49 -7.99
CA GLU A 333 11.86 -12.07 -8.17
C GLU A 333 10.74 -11.07 -7.90
N MET A 334 10.95 -9.80 -8.31
CA MET A 334 9.95 -8.76 -8.18
C MET A 334 9.03 -8.69 -9.41
N ILE A 335 9.33 -9.45 -10.44
CA ILE A 335 8.48 -9.66 -11.61
C ILE A 335 8.18 -11.16 -11.69
N LEU A 336 6.95 -11.54 -11.39
CA LEU A 336 6.47 -12.92 -11.42
C LEU A 336 5.64 -13.16 -12.67
N ASP A 337 5.85 -14.29 -13.33
CA ASP A 337 4.93 -14.77 -14.34
C ASP A 337 3.73 -15.45 -13.65
N ALA A 338 2.54 -15.06 -14.03
CA ALA A 338 1.29 -15.56 -13.48
C ALA A 338 0.35 -15.98 -14.60
N GLU A 339 -0.43 -17.03 -14.36
CA GLU A 339 -1.47 -17.47 -15.27
C GLU A 339 -2.83 -16.98 -14.77
N LEU A 340 -3.59 -16.33 -15.65
CA LEU A 340 -4.96 -15.91 -15.38
C LEU A 340 -5.96 -17.03 -15.71
N PRO A 341 -7.17 -16.99 -15.13
CA PRO A 341 -8.25 -17.84 -15.60
C PRO A 341 -8.41 -17.69 -17.12
N GLY A 342 -8.45 -18.82 -17.85
CA GLY A 342 -8.44 -18.82 -19.32
C GLY A 342 -7.06 -19.05 -19.95
N GLY A 343 -5.98 -19.18 -19.15
CA GLY A 343 -4.65 -19.57 -19.61
C GLY A 343 -3.76 -18.41 -20.12
N ALA A 344 -4.22 -17.18 -20.04
CA ALA A 344 -3.40 -16.03 -20.41
C ALA A 344 -2.27 -15.77 -19.39
N SER A 345 -1.03 -15.65 -19.88
CA SER A 345 0.11 -15.29 -19.03
C SER A 345 0.20 -13.77 -18.84
N VAL A 346 0.49 -13.34 -17.63
CA VAL A 346 0.67 -11.94 -17.27
C VAL A 346 1.79 -11.77 -16.25
N LYS A 347 2.54 -10.66 -16.34
CA LYS A 347 3.54 -10.33 -15.32
C LYS A 347 2.88 -9.60 -14.15
N MET A 348 3.22 -10.03 -12.95
CA MET A 348 2.69 -9.49 -11.69
C MET A 348 3.83 -9.07 -10.76
N PRO A 349 3.63 -8.07 -9.88
CA PRO A 349 4.61 -7.73 -8.87
C PRO A 349 4.88 -8.89 -7.90
N GLY A 350 6.15 -9.05 -7.54
CA GLY A 350 6.59 -9.97 -6.50
C GLY A 350 6.10 -9.59 -5.10
N ILE A 351 6.54 -10.33 -4.10
CA ILE A 351 6.11 -10.16 -2.71
C ILE A 351 7.22 -9.49 -1.90
N VAL A 352 6.84 -8.58 -1.04
CA VAL A 352 7.69 -7.92 -0.05
C VAL A 352 7.02 -7.94 1.32
N PRO A 353 7.84 -8.05 2.43
CA PRO A 353 9.28 -8.26 2.47
C PRO A 353 9.73 -9.68 2.05
N LYS A 354 11.03 -9.86 1.83
CA LYS A 354 11.62 -11.19 1.60
C LYS A 354 12.01 -11.78 2.95
N LEU A 355 11.34 -12.85 3.37
CA LEU A 355 11.69 -13.60 4.58
C LEU A 355 12.57 -14.81 4.19
N SER A 356 13.67 -15.03 4.93
CA SER A 356 14.65 -16.06 4.59
C SER A 356 14.09 -17.48 4.64
N ASP A 357 13.31 -17.78 5.67
CA ASP A 357 12.87 -19.14 5.98
C ASP A 357 11.41 -19.41 5.59
N THR A 358 10.59 -18.35 5.59
CA THR A 358 9.15 -18.41 5.32
C THR A 358 8.74 -17.37 4.29
N PRO A 359 9.29 -17.42 3.06
CA PRO A 359 8.99 -16.45 2.03
C PRO A 359 7.49 -16.43 1.70
N GLY A 360 7.01 -15.26 1.30
CA GLY A 360 5.66 -15.14 0.77
C GLY A 360 5.49 -15.92 -0.54
N SER A 361 4.26 -16.37 -0.81
CA SER A 361 3.92 -17.13 -2.01
C SER A 361 2.63 -16.67 -2.67
N VAL A 362 2.52 -16.88 -3.98
CA VAL A 362 1.27 -16.72 -4.74
C VAL A 362 0.82 -18.09 -5.19
N ASN A 363 -0.27 -18.58 -4.60
CA ASN A 363 -0.82 -19.91 -4.91
C ASN A 363 -1.86 -19.85 -6.05
N TRP A 364 -2.64 -18.76 -6.12
CA TRP A 364 -3.59 -18.46 -7.21
C TRP A 364 -3.82 -16.95 -7.32
N GLN A 365 -4.30 -16.52 -8.47
CA GLN A 365 -4.69 -15.14 -8.73
C GLN A 365 -6.11 -14.85 -8.22
N GLY A 366 -6.58 -13.60 -8.34
CA GLY A 366 -7.93 -13.23 -7.90
C GLY A 366 -9.01 -14.16 -8.49
N PRO A 367 -9.84 -14.78 -7.64
CA PRO A 367 -10.81 -15.79 -8.05
C PRO A 367 -12.01 -15.21 -8.81
N ALA A 368 -12.78 -16.05 -9.47
CA ALA A 368 -14.11 -15.71 -9.95
C ALA A 368 -15.05 -15.40 -8.78
N LEU A 369 -16.11 -14.62 -9.03
CA LEU A 369 -17.09 -14.28 -8.00
C LEU A 369 -17.78 -15.54 -7.47
N GLY A 370 -17.76 -15.72 -6.17
CA GLY A 370 -18.36 -16.88 -5.49
C GLY A 370 -17.64 -18.21 -5.75
N GLN A 371 -16.46 -18.20 -6.35
CA GLN A 371 -15.74 -19.45 -6.72
C GLN A 371 -15.58 -20.42 -5.54
N HIS A 372 -15.53 -19.92 -4.32
CA HIS A 372 -15.29 -20.71 -3.13
C HIS A 372 -16.52 -20.78 -2.20
N THR A 373 -17.70 -20.32 -2.66
CA THR A 373 -18.92 -20.30 -1.84
C THR A 373 -19.22 -21.69 -1.26
N ASP A 374 -19.29 -22.70 -2.11
CA ASP A 374 -19.67 -24.06 -1.70
C ASP A 374 -18.64 -24.68 -0.73
N SER A 375 -17.35 -24.49 -1.00
CA SER A 375 -16.30 -25.02 -0.14
C SER A 375 -16.27 -24.33 1.23
N VAL A 376 -16.42 -23.01 1.28
CA VAL A 376 -16.45 -22.26 2.54
C VAL A 376 -17.67 -22.61 3.38
N LEU A 377 -18.84 -22.76 2.77
CA LEU A 377 -20.05 -23.19 3.47
C LEU A 377 -19.97 -24.65 3.94
N GLY A 378 -19.35 -25.51 3.14
CA GLY A 378 -19.06 -26.89 3.54
C GLY A 378 -18.14 -26.99 4.75
N GLU A 379 -17.11 -26.12 4.87
CA GLU A 379 -16.25 -26.01 6.05
C GLU A 379 -17.04 -25.61 7.31
N LEU A 380 -18.16 -24.89 7.15
CA LEU A 380 -19.10 -24.59 8.25
C LEU A 380 -20.05 -25.74 8.58
N GLY A 381 -19.92 -26.92 7.93
CA GLY A 381 -20.75 -28.08 8.16
C GLY A 381 -22.10 -28.04 7.43
N MET A 382 -22.29 -27.15 6.46
CA MET A 382 -23.51 -27.12 5.65
C MET A 382 -23.49 -28.24 4.60
N THR A 383 -24.62 -28.92 4.45
CA THR A 383 -24.80 -29.96 3.42
C THR A 383 -25.00 -29.35 2.04
N ALA A 384 -24.80 -30.13 0.98
CA ALA A 384 -25.09 -29.68 -0.39
C ALA A 384 -26.56 -29.24 -0.57
N ALA A 385 -27.50 -29.85 0.20
CA ALA A 385 -28.90 -29.46 0.18
C ALA A 385 -29.13 -28.09 0.81
N ASP A 386 -28.45 -27.80 1.96
CA ASP A 386 -28.53 -26.49 2.60
C ASP A 386 -27.97 -25.40 1.69
N ILE A 387 -26.84 -25.65 1.04
CA ILE A 387 -26.19 -24.70 0.12
C ILE A 387 -27.11 -24.47 -1.11
N ALA A 388 -27.71 -25.50 -1.65
CA ALA A 388 -28.66 -25.37 -2.77
C ALA A 388 -29.89 -24.53 -2.38
N GLN A 389 -30.41 -24.69 -1.17
CA GLN A 389 -31.49 -23.87 -0.65
C GLN A 389 -31.08 -22.41 -0.47
N LEU A 390 -29.89 -22.11 0.05
CA LEU A 390 -29.36 -20.76 0.18
C LEU A 390 -29.15 -20.07 -1.19
N LYS A 391 -28.73 -20.83 -2.20
CA LYS A 391 -28.67 -20.34 -3.60
C LYS A 391 -30.08 -20.03 -4.14
N ALA A 392 -31.01 -20.91 -3.94
CA ALA A 392 -32.40 -20.75 -4.42
C ALA A 392 -33.10 -19.54 -3.76
N SER A 393 -32.80 -19.26 -2.49
CA SER A 393 -33.33 -18.09 -1.75
C SER A 393 -32.55 -16.78 -1.98
N GLY A 394 -31.48 -16.78 -2.79
CA GLY A 394 -30.68 -15.59 -3.07
C GLY A 394 -29.87 -15.08 -1.88
N VAL A 395 -29.46 -15.98 -0.99
CA VAL A 395 -28.54 -15.69 0.12
C VAL A 395 -27.10 -15.81 -0.32
N VAL A 396 -26.77 -16.78 -1.17
CA VAL A 396 -25.44 -17.01 -1.74
C VAL A 396 -25.53 -17.27 -3.26
N GLN A 397 -24.38 -17.18 -3.94
CA GLN A 397 -24.25 -17.45 -5.38
C GLN A 397 -23.16 -18.50 -5.61
#